data_beae64c810fd6b47d43045f7f86eb3cb
#
_entry.id   beae64c810fd6b47d43045f7f86eb3cb
#
_cell.length_a   1.000
_cell.length_b   1.000
_cell.length_c   1.000
_cell.angle_alpha   90.00
_cell.angle_beta   90.00
_cell.angle_gamma   90.00
#
_symmetry.space_group_name_H-M   'P 1'
#
loop_
_entity.id
_entity.type
_entity.pdbx_description
1 polymer ?
#
loop_
_entity_poly.entity_id
_entity_poly.type
_entity_poly.pdbx_seq_one_letter_code
_entity_poly.pdbx_strand_id
1 'polypeptide(L)'
;EGRQVVFPVSKSTQLIFLNGSQYARFAADTGAQLSTLATWDGFFEMAAAYRQWSQGKPFCALDYPLRLVELNALEQGSGELYKGSWYDLTNEAFRASWMEFARALVQGDILVSDLYSNTQVMTGETLAGLGSSAAILYYNDFVTYPDNTTEPTDLLLAPLPHAAGTAT
;
A
#
# COMPACT_ATOMS: atom_id res chain seq x y z
N GLU A 1 -17.94 -31.44 -5.81
CA GLU A 1 -16.85 -30.83 -6.60
C GLU A 1 -17.39 -30.45 -7.98
N GLY A 2 -17.03 -29.28 -8.49
CA GLY A 2 -17.51 -28.76 -9.78
C GLY A 2 -18.89 -28.09 -9.76
N ARG A 3 -19.49 -27.90 -8.60
CA ARG A 3 -20.77 -27.21 -8.48
C ARG A 3 -20.55 -25.71 -8.39
N GLN A 4 -21.02 -24.96 -9.40
CA GLN A 4 -21.01 -23.49 -9.35
C GLN A 4 -22.09 -23.02 -8.37
N VAL A 5 -21.67 -22.38 -7.27
CA VAL A 5 -22.56 -21.88 -6.21
C VAL A 5 -22.66 -20.37 -6.18
N VAL A 6 -21.80 -19.68 -6.95
CA VAL A 6 -21.74 -18.21 -7.05
C VAL A 6 -21.55 -17.81 -8.50
N PHE A 7 -22.27 -16.77 -8.94
CA PHE A 7 -22.04 -16.14 -10.23
C PHE A 7 -21.13 -14.91 -10.04
N PRO A 8 -19.92 -14.87 -10.61
CA PRO A 8 -19.02 -13.74 -10.45
C PRO A 8 -19.53 -12.55 -11.27
N VAL A 9 -19.84 -11.45 -10.61
CA VAL A 9 -20.30 -10.20 -11.25
C VAL A 9 -19.13 -9.25 -11.50
N SER A 10 -18.21 -9.14 -10.54
CA SER A 10 -17.01 -8.29 -10.64
C SER A 10 -15.89 -8.86 -9.82
N LYS A 11 -14.65 -8.45 -10.15
CA LYS A 11 -13.44 -8.80 -9.42
C LYS A 11 -12.53 -7.59 -9.35
N SER A 12 -11.96 -7.32 -8.18
CA SER A 12 -10.89 -6.34 -7.97
C SER A 12 -9.70 -6.98 -7.28
N THR A 13 -8.55 -6.35 -7.40
CA THR A 13 -7.33 -6.70 -6.68
C THR A 13 -6.79 -5.48 -5.94
N GLN A 14 -5.80 -5.64 -5.09
CA GLN A 14 -5.10 -4.53 -4.45
C GLN A 14 -3.95 -4.08 -5.34
N LEU A 15 -3.79 -2.77 -5.48
CA LEU A 15 -2.71 -2.14 -6.25
C LEU A 15 -2.14 -0.94 -5.48
N ILE A 16 -0.89 -0.60 -5.77
CA ILE A 16 -0.28 0.67 -5.36
C ILE A 16 -0.43 1.65 -6.51
N PHE A 17 -1.00 2.80 -6.22
CA PHE A 17 -1.15 3.96 -7.12
C PHE A 17 -0.17 5.03 -6.66
N LEU A 18 0.70 5.53 -7.55
CA LEU A 18 1.70 6.54 -7.20
C LEU A 18 1.50 7.80 -8.04
N ASN A 19 1.68 8.96 -7.41
CA ASN A 19 1.92 10.21 -8.12
C ASN A 19 3.28 10.12 -8.81
N GLY A 20 3.27 9.88 -10.13
CA GLY A 20 4.47 9.65 -10.92
C GLY A 20 5.39 10.86 -11.01
N SER A 21 4.83 12.07 -11.09
CA SER A 21 5.62 13.32 -11.09
C SER A 21 6.43 13.47 -9.80
N GLN A 22 5.81 13.21 -8.66
CA GLN A 22 6.49 13.27 -7.36
C GLN A 22 7.47 12.11 -7.18
N TYR A 23 7.09 10.89 -7.63
CA TYR A 23 7.99 9.76 -7.63
C TYR A 23 9.24 10.00 -8.48
N ALA A 24 9.12 10.62 -9.65
CA ALA A 24 10.25 10.92 -10.50
C ALA A 24 11.28 11.84 -9.81
N ARG A 25 10.83 12.84 -9.05
CA ARG A 25 11.72 13.70 -8.23
C ARG A 25 12.40 12.90 -7.13
N PHE A 26 11.62 12.12 -6.37
CA PHE A 26 12.16 11.27 -5.31
C PHE A 26 13.20 10.28 -5.86
N ALA A 27 12.90 9.62 -6.96
CA ALA A 27 13.80 8.66 -7.60
C ALA A 27 15.09 9.33 -8.14
N ALA A 28 14.98 10.53 -8.71
CA ALA A 28 16.14 11.29 -9.20
C ALA A 28 17.10 11.66 -8.06
N ASP A 29 16.58 12.05 -6.90
CA ASP A 29 17.39 12.49 -5.77
C ASP A 29 17.97 11.33 -4.95
N THR A 30 17.28 10.17 -4.89
CA THR A 30 17.64 9.06 -3.99
C THR A 30 18.11 7.81 -4.70
N GLY A 31 17.86 7.67 -6.01
CA GLY A 31 18.10 6.45 -6.76
C GLY A 31 17.03 5.36 -6.53
N ALA A 32 15.90 5.70 -5.90
CA ALA A 32 14.81 4.75 -5.65
C ALA A 32 14.31 4.10 -6.94
N GLN A 33 14.05 2.79 -6.89
CA GLN A 33 13.57 2.03 -8.03
C GLN A 33 12.17 1.48 -7.76
N LEU A 34 11.27 1.55 -8.73
CA LEU A 34 9.90 1.07 -8.60
C LEU A 34 9.84 -0.44 -8.29
N SER A 35 10.81 -1.21 -8.79
CA SER A 35 10.95 -2.64 -8.53
C SER A 35 11.15 -2.98 -7.04
N THR A 36 11.63 -2.05 -6.23
CA THR A 36 11.75 -2.23 -4.78
C THR A 36 10.39 -2.50 -4.13
N LEU A 37 9.30 -1.99 -4.72
CA LEU A 37 7.93 -2.24 -4.24
C LEU A 37 7.42 -3.67 -4.47
N ALA A 38 8.21 -4.55 -5.09
CA ALA A 38 7.78 -5.93 -5.32
C ALA A 38 7.63 -6.74 -4.01
N THR A 39 8.32 -6.37 -2.94
CA THR A 39 8.26 -7.05 -1.64
C THR A 39 7.81 -6.10 -0.52
N TRP A 40 7.25 -6.66 0.56
CA TRP A 40 6.89 -5.87 1.74
C TRP A 40 8.12 -5.22 2.39
N ASP A 41 9.25 -5.92 2.46
CA ASP A 41 10.50 -5.33 2.97
C ASP A 41 10.88 -4.09 2.16
N GLY A 42 10.90 -4.20 0.83
CA GLY A 42 11.20 -3.09 -0.05
C GLY A 42 10.16 -1.96 0.02
N PHE A 43 8.89 -2.30 0.23
CA PHE A 43 7.83 -1.30 0.45
C PHE A 43 8.13 -0.47 1.71
N PHE A 44 8.45 -1.11 2.84
CA PHE A 44 8.75 -0.40 4.09
C PHE A 44 10.08 0.36 4.03
N GLU A 45 11.09 -0.17 3.35
CA GLU A 45 12.35 0.55 3.08
C GLU A 45 12.11 1.82 2.26
N MET A 46 11.33 1.73 1.19
CA MET A 46 10.96 2.88 0.35
C MET A 46 10.13 3.90 1.15
N ALA A 47 9.21 3.44 1.99
CA ALA A 47 8.39 4.30 2.83
C ALA A 47 9.24 5.13 3.80
N ALA A 48 10.19 4.50 4.47
CA ALA A 48 11.13 5.19 5.36
C ALA A 48 12.03 6.18 4.61
N ALA A 49 12.55 5.79 3.43
CA ALA A 49 13.38 6.66 2.60
C ALA A 49 12.60 7.88 2.09
N TYR A 50 11.36 7.68 1.65
CA TYR A 50 10.50 8.77 1.21
C TYR A 50 10.19 9.77 2.34
N ARG A 51 9.86 9.26 3.54
CA ARG A 51 9.61 10.13 4.69
C ARG A 51 10.82 10.99 5.03
N GLN A 52 12.04 10.46 4.94
CA GLN A 52 13.26 11.24 5.12
C GLN A 52 13.40 12.32 4.04
N TRP A 53 13.27 11.94 2.78
CA TRP A 53 13.42 12.84 1.64
C TRP A 53 12.36 13.95 1.67
N SER A 54 11.12 13.62 1.96
CA SER A 54 9.97 14.53 2.00
C SER A 54 9.88 15.40 3.26
N GLN A 55 10.82 15.24 4.20
CA GLN A 55 10.84 15.93 5.49
C GLN A 55 9.62 15.61 6.37
N GLY A 56 9.15 14.38 6.34
CA GLY A 56 8.15 13.88 7.27
C GLY A 56 6.80 13.48 6.66
N LYS A 57 6.59 13.63 5.34
CA LYS A 57 5.35 13.16 4.71
C LYS A 57 5.35 11.62 4.65
N PRO A 58 4.21 10.97 4.94
CA PRO A 58 4.08 9.53 4.76
C PRO A 58 4.15 9.15 3.28
N PHE A 59 4.72 7.99 3.01
CA PHE A 59 4.86 7.46 1.66
C PHE A 59 3.52 7.04 1.07
N CYS A 60 2.75 6.24 1.82
CA CYS A 60 1.57 5.58 1.30
C CYS A 60 0.40 5.64 2.29
N ALA A 61 -0.80 5.97 1.78
CA ALA A 61 -2.05 5.79 2.50
C ALA A 61 -2.63 4.40 2.21
N LEU A 62 -3.18 3.73 3.24
CA LEU A 62 -3.70 2.37 3.14
C LEU A 62 -5.22 2.35 3.33
N ASP A 63 -5.97 1.80 2.35
CA ASP A 63 -7.43 1.68 2.46
C ASP A 63 -7.87 0.56 3.41
N TYR A 64 -7.20 -0.58 3.38
CA TYR A 64 -7.60 -1.79 4.12
C TYR A 64 -6.42 -2.41 4.86
N PRO A 65 -5.86 -1.74 5.88
CA PRO A 65 -4.60 -2.14 6.51
C PRO A 65 -4.65 -3.55 7.09
N LEU A 66 -5.75 -3.94 7.73
CA LEU A 66 -5.90 -5.27 8.31
C LEU A 66 -5.89 -6.37 7.23
N ARG A 67 -6.51 -6.10 6.08
CA ARG A 67 -6.49 -7.03 4.95
C ARG A 67 -5.07 -7.22 4.39
N LEU A 68 -4.25 -6.18 4.40
CA LEU A 68 -2.85 -6.26 3.96
C LEU A 68 -2.01 -7.09 4.93
N VAL A 69 -2.22 -6.90 6.23
CA VAL A 69 -1.61 -7.73 7.29
C VAL A 69 -1.96 -9.20 7.10
N GLU A 70 -3.24 -9.51 6.86
CA GLU A 70 -3.71 -10.89 6.59
C GLU A 70 -3.00 -11.50 5.37
N LEU A 71 -2.98 -10.77 4.25
CA LEU A 71 -2.37 -11.25 3.00
C LEU A 71 -0.87 -11.53 3.19
N ASN A 72 -0.14 -10.60 3.80
CA ASN A 72 1.27 -10.79 4.11
C ASN A 72 1.49 -12.02 5.02
N ALA A 73 0.69 -12.19 6.08
CA ALA A 73 0.78 -13.32 6.97
C ALA A 73 0.49 -14.66 6.27
N LEU A 74 -0.52 -14.70 5.39
CA LEU A 74 -0.87 -15.88 4.60
C LEU A 74 0.27 -16.29 3.65
N GLU A 75 0.90 -15.32 2.98
CA GLU A 75 2.05 -15.57 2.12
C GLU A 75 3.28 -16.07 2.90
N GLN A 76 3.44 -15.65 4.16
CA GLN A 76 4.45 -16.17 5.08
C GLN A 76 4.12 -17.58 5.64
N GLY A 77 3.02 -18.18 5.18
CA GLY A 77 2.64 -19.54 5.57
C GLY A 77 1.93 -19.62 6.92
N SER A 78 1.25 -18.57 7.35
CA SER A 78 0.53 -18.55 8.64
C SER A 78 -0.49 -19.68 8.83
N GLY A 79 -1.03 -20.24 7.73
CA GLY A 79 -2.17 -21.15 7.78
C GLY A 79 -3.44 -20.42 8.22
N GLU A 80 -4.18 -21.01 9.16
CA GLU A 80 -5.42 -20.41 9.67
C GLU A 80 -5.12 -19.20 10.58
N LEU A 81 -5.73 -18.05 10.25
CA LEU A 81 -5.54 -16.80 10.97
C LEU A 81 -6.52 -16.59 12.13
N TYR A 82 -7.53 -17.45 12.23
CA TYR A 82 -8.63 -17.27 13.18
C TYR A 82 -8.73 -18.42 14.17
N LYS A 83 -9.11 -18.10 15.42
CA LYS A 83 -9.63 -19.04 16.42
C LYS A 83 -11.10 -18.68 16.68
N GLY A 84 -12.00 -19.47 16.11
CA GLY A 84 -13.43 -19.13 16.10
C GLY A 84 -13.69 -17.84 15.32
N SER A 85 -14.26 -16.81 15.98
CA SER A 85 -14.59 -15.52 15.37
C SER A 85 -13.50 -14.45 15.51
N TRP A 86 -12.37 -14.76 16.13
CA TRP A 86 -11.31 -13.80 16.45
C TRP A 86 -9.98 -14.18 15.82
N TYR A 87 -9.12 -13.20 15.56
CA TYR A 87 -7.76 -13.45 15.12
C TYR A 87 -6.98 -14.27 16.16
N ASP A 88 -6.21 -15.23 15.67
CA ASP A 88 -5.26 -15.94 16.53
C ASP A 88 -4.02 -15.07 16.78
N LEU A 89 -4.03 -14.32 17.86
CA LEU A 89 -2.92 -13.48 18.27
C LEU A 89 -1.67 -14.26 18.71
N THR A 90 -1.74 -15.59 18.77
CA THR A 90 -0.59 -16.45 19.01
C THR A 90 0.07 -16.92 17.71
N ASN A 91 -0.54 -16.68 16.55
CA ASN A 91 0.04 -16.98 15.24
C ASN A 91 1.24 -16.06 14.96
N GLU A 92 2.41 -16.66 14.81
CA GLU A 92 3.68 -15.91 14.69
C GLU A 92 3.75 -15.08 13.40
N ALA A 93 3.33 -15.63 12.25
CA ALA A 93 3.34 -14.91 10.98
C ALA A 93 2.36 -13.72 11.00
N PHE A 94 1.17 -13.89 11.59
CA PHE A 94 0.23 -12.79 11.77
C PHE A 94 0.80 -11.68 12.66
N ARG A 95 1.44 -12.05 13.78
CA ARG A 95 2.08 -11.08 14.68
C ARG A 95 3.24 -10.35 14.02
N ALA A 96 4.09 -11.08 13.28
CA ALA A 96 5.20 -10.49 12.56
C ALA A 96 4.72 -9.45 11.54
N SER A 97 3.77 -9.85 10.68
CA SER A 97 3.15 -8.94 9.71
C SER A 97 2.49 -7.73 10.39
N TRP A 98 1.69 -7.95 11.43
CA TRP A 98 1.11 -6.85 12.20
C TRP A 98 2.13 -5.86 12.71
N MET A 99 3.25 -6.35 13.26
CA MET A 99 4.31 -5.51 13.83
C MET A 99 5.04 -4.68 12.78
N GLU A 100 5.21 -5.18 11.56
CA GLU A 100 5.80 -4.42 10.45
C GLU A 100 4.93 -3.21 10.09
N PHE A 101 3.64 -3.44 9.85
CA PHE A 101 2.68 -2.36 9.55
C PHE A 101 2.53 -1.38 10.72
N ALA A 102 2.45 -1.88 11.96
CA ALA A 102 2.32 -1.04 13.13
C ALA A 102 3.54 -0.14 13.35
N ARG A 103 4.76 -0.64 13.12
CA ARG A 103 5.99 0.17 13.19
C ARG A 103 5.97 1.28 12.15
N ALA A 104 5.70 0.95 10.89
CA ALA A 104 5.65 1.93 9.81
C ALA A 104 4.59 3.02 10.08
N LEU A 105 3.43 2.64 10.63
CA LEU A 105 2.37 3.57 11.02
C LEU A 105 2.80 4.49 12.16
N VAL A 106 3.39 3.94 13.22
CA VAL A 106 3.85 4.73 14.39
C VAL A 106 5.02 5.65 14.02
N GLN A 107 5.88 5.23 13.11
CA GLN A 107 6.97 6.06 12.58
C GLN A 107 6.47 7.16 11.65
N GLY A 108 5.25 7.05 11.12
CA GLY A 108 4.69 7.98 10.15
C GLY A 108 5.17 7.73 8.72
N ASP A 109 5.68 6.53 8.43
CA ASP A 109 6.10 6.13 7.09
C ASP A 109 4.90 5.83 6.19
N ILE A 110 3.82 5.34 6.80
CA ILE A 110 2.52 5.10 6.16
C ILE A 110 1.39 5.80 6.92
N LEU A 111 0.24 5.94 6.27
CA LEU A 111 -0.95 6.61 6.79
C LEU A 111 -2.17 5.69 6.71
N VAL A 112 -2.99 5.71 7.76
CA VAL A 112 -4.34 5.17 7.79
C VAL A 112 -5.27 6.28 8.23
N SER A 113 -6.35 6.53 7.49
CA SER A 113 -7.32 7.58 7.80
C SER A 113 -8.75 7.11 7.49
N ASP A 114 -9.74 7.95 7.80
CA ASP A 114 -11.14 7.72 7.46
C ASP A 114 -11.46 8.03 5.98
N LEU A 115 -10.49 8.58 5.25
CA LEU A 115 -10.61 8.88 3.82
C LEU A 115 -9.98 7.76 3.00
N TYR A 116 -10.44 7.57 1.77
CA TYR A 116 -9.78 6.67 0.83
C TYR A 116 -8.42 7.21 0.38
N SER A 117 -7.48 6.31 0.16
CA SER A 117 -6.08 6.61 -0.17
C SER A 117 -5.89 7.51 -1.39
N ASN A 118 -6.80 7.44 -2.39
CA ASN A 118 -6.77 8.34 -3.53
C ASN A 118 -6.89 9.81 -3.12
N THR A 119 -7.62 10.13 -2.07
CA THR A 119 -7.75 11.52 -1.58
C THR A 119 -6.41 12.07 -1.12
N GLN A 120 -5.64 11.30 -0.31
CA GLN A 120 -4.32 11.73 0.15
C GLN A 120 -3.31 11.87 -0.98
N VAL A 121 -3.36 11.00 -1.99
CA VAL A 121 -2.51 11.13 -3.18
C VAL A 121 -2.88 12.37 -3.99
N MET A 122 -4.18 12.59 -4.22
CA MET A 122 -4.67 13.73 -5.03
C MET A 122 -4.50 15.09 -4.35
N THR A 123 -4.23 15.13 -3.05
CA THR A 123 -3.90 16.36 -2.30
C THR A 123 -2.40 16.48 -2.01
N GLY A 124 -1.58 15.54 -2.43
CA GLY A 124 -0.13 15.51 -2.18
C GLY A 124 0.24 15.29 -0.71
N GLU A 125 -0.67 14.76 0.10
CA GLU A 125 -0.40 14.36 1.48
C GLU A 125 0.51 13.12 1.51
N THR A 126 0.25 12.13 0.63
CA THR A 126 1.10 10.97 0.42
C THR A 126 1.55 10.89 -1.04
N LEU A 127 2.68 10.21 -1.28
CA LEU A 127 3.12 9.90 -2.64
C LEU A 127 2.28 8.80 -3.27
N ALA A 128 1.87 7.81 -2.47
CA ALA A 128 1.17 6.63 -2.93
C ALA A 128 -0.11 6.37 -2.15
N GLY A 129 -1.00 5.59 -2.75
CA GLY A 129 -2.18 4.98 -2.13
C GLY A 129 -2.23 3.50 -2.44
N LEU A 130 -2.52 2.67 -1.45
CA LEU A 130 -2.70 1.23 -1.62
C LEU A 130 -4.17 0.89 -1.37
N GLY A 131 -4.85 0.45 -2.43
CA GLY A 131 -6.28 0.18 -2.39
C GLY A 131 -6.75 -0.71 -3.53
N SER A 132 -8.06 -0.81 -3.67
CA SER A 132 -8.71 -1.59 -4.73
C SER A 132 -8.35 -1.08 -6.12
N SER A 133 -8.15 -1.98 -7.09
CA SER A 133 -7.98 -1.63 -8.50
C SER A 133 -9.13 -0.79 -9.06
N ALA A 134 -10.33 -0.87 -8.47
CA ALA A 134 -11.46 -0.02 -8.82
C ALA A 134 -11.23 1.46 -8.48
N ALA A 135 -10.29 1.77 -7.60
CA ALA A 135 -9.95 3.15 -7.24
C ALA A 135 -9.37 3.96 -8.40
N ILE A 136 -8.92 3.32 -9.48
CA ILE A 136 -8.40 3.99 -10.69
C ILE A 136 -9.35 5.09 -11.21
N LEU A 137 -10.65 4.93 -11.03
CA LEU A 137 -11.68 5.87 -11.47
C LEU A 137 -11.69 7.19 -10.68
N TYR A 138 -11.00 7.23 -9.53
CA TYR A 138 -10.96 8.38 -8.62
C TYR A 138 -9.60 9.08 -8.59
N TYR A 139 -8.66 8.66 -9.45
CA TYR A 139 -7.41 9.37 -9.68
C TYR A 139 -7.57 10.33 -10.85
N ASN A 140 -7.24 11.59 -10.62
CA ASN A 140 -7.31 12.67 -11.62
C ASN A 140 -5.97 12.83 -12.35
N ASP A 141 -5.98 13.52 -13.48
CA ASP A 141 -4.79 13.83 -14.25
C ASP A 141 -3.85 14.83 -13.54
N PHE A 142 -4.36 15.52 -12.52
CA PHE A 142 -3.62 16.52 -11.77
C PHE A 142 -3.80 16.34 -10.26
N VAL A 143 -2.69 16.41 -9.53
CA VAL A 143 -2.69 16.57 -8.07
C VAL A 143 -2.87 18.04 -7.75
N THR A 144 -3.68 18.35 -6.74
CA THR A 144 -3.90 19.72 -6.24
C THR A 144 -3.40 19.80 -4.80
N TYR A 145 -2.35 20.57 -4.59
CA TYR A 145 -1.74 20.76 -3.27
C TYR A 145 -2.54 21.75 -2.39
N PRO A 146 -2.29 21.76 -1.05
CA PRO A 146 -3.01 22.66 -0.12
C PRO A 146 -2.85 24.16 -0.42
N ASP A 147 -1.78 24.54 -1.10
CA ASP A 147 -1.54 25.91 -1.55
C ASP A 147 -2.21 26.26 -2.88
N ASN A 148 -3.05 25.38 -3.41
CA ASN A 148 -3.74 25.43 -4.70
C ASN A 148 -2.81 25.35 -5.93
N THR A 149 -1.55 24.98 -5.76
CA THR A 149 -0.72 24.61 -6.91
C THR A 149 -1.12 23.24 -7.43
N THR A 150 -0.89 23.00 -8.71
CA THR A 150 -1.21 21.73 -9.38
C THR A 150 -0.02 21.22 -10.16
N GLU A 151 0.11 19.90 -10.26
CA GLU A 151 1.04 19.25 -11.18
C GLU A 151 0.39 18.01 -11.81
N PRO A 152 0.86 17.52 -12.99
CA PRO A 152 0.40 16.26 -13.55
C PRO A 152 0.61 15.11 -12.58
N THR A 153 -0.38 14.23 -12.48
CA THR A 153 -0.28 13.03 -11.64
C THR A 153 0.69 12.00 -12.24
N ASP A 154 0.70 11.89 -13.58
CA ASP A 154 1.50 10.89 -14.31
C ASP A 154 1.41 9.51 -13.63
N LEU A 155 0.18 9.06 -13.38
CA LEU A 155 -0.15 7.95 -12.49
C LEU A 155 0.63 6.69 -12.83
N LEU A 156 1.41 6.20 -11.86
CA LEU A 156 2.10 4.91 -11.94
C LEU A 156 1.36 3.86 -11.11
N LEU A 157 1.45 2.62 -11.58
CA LEU A 157 0.85 1.47 -10.89
C LEU A 157 1.92 0.45 -10.53
N ALA A 158 1.85 -0.08 -9.32
CA ALA A 158 2.63 -1.24 -8.91
C ALA A 158 1.69 -2.32 -8.35
N PRO A 159 2.03 -3.60 -8.51
CA PRO A 159 1.29 -4.69 -7.91
C PRO A 159 1.36 -4.61 -6.38
N LEU A 160 0.47 -5.37 -5.70
CA LEU A 160 0.60 -5.59 -4.26
C LEU A 160 1.96 -6.23 -3.97
N PRO A 161 2.72 -5.71 -2.98
CA PRO A 161 3.94 -6.37 -2.54
C PRO A 161 3.68 -7.79 -2.06
N HIS A 162 4.62 -8.69 -2.25
CA HIS A 162 4.56 -10.06 -1.75
C HIS A 162 5.58 -10.28 -0.62
N ALA A 163 5.43 -11.36 0.15
CA ALA A 163 6.40 -11.73 1.17
C ALA A 163 7.74 -12.12 0.51
N ALA A 164 8.87 -11.71 1.10
CA ALA A 164 10.19 -12.03 0.57
C ALA A 164 10.40 -13.54 0.47
N GLY A 165 10.91 -14.01 -0.69
CA GLY A 165 11.18 -15.42 -0.93
C GLY A 165 9.97 -16.24 -1.42
N THR A 166 8.79 -15.67 -1.57
CA THR A 166 7.66 -16.31 -2.23
C THR A 166 7.74 -16.05 -3.74
N ALA A 167 7.64 -17.11 -4.55
CA ALA A 167 7.55 -16.95 -6.00
C ALA A 167 6.15 -16.46 -6.39
N THR A 168 6.09 -15.46 -7.25
CA THR A 168 4.85 -15.03 -7.91
C THR A 168 4.40 -16.02 -8.98
#